data_bb81f9105b2703c5b842e6b59cc349ad
#
_entry.id   bb81f9105b2703c5b842e6b59cc349ad
#
_cell.length_a   1.000
_cell.length_b   1.000
_cell.length_c   1.000
_cell.angle_alpha   90.00
_cell.angle_beta   90.00
_cell.angle_gamma   90.00
#
_symmetry.space_group_name_H-M   'P 1'
#
loop_
_entity.id
_entity.type
_entity.pdbx_description
1 polymer ?
#
loop_
_entity_poly.entity_id
_entity_poly.type
_entity_poly.pdbx_seq_one_letter_code
_entity_poly.pdbx_strand_id
1 'polypeptide(L)'
;MPKKEFNPEHMLLWDRLFETPPSQTKGFKRAGGFSGTAIKPYWCIERATREWGPVGKGWGWSEEESKTHVHLDAQTLWMSKITVWWREGDQTYHVGPQWGQTMMVVKRMSGDMFIDEEAPKKAVTDGIVKCLSYLGLGGDVHMGMFDDSKYVAEAKVEERKEKDREEAKDRKAKKANGAIDKKPEEPEDNGGDPEKSNSNFDLASWRDRVCANAKLMKNANAVRTLWTTTAKPTVDELMKGDEKHREVAHYVHRKFQERLQEVRKGVSEAAE
;
A
#
# COMPACT_ATOMS: atom_id res chain seq x y z
N MET A 1 -26.85 7.38 39.58
CA MET A 1 -26.31 6.07 39.20
C MET A 1 -24.83 6.07 39.55
N PRO A 2 -24.27 5.03 40.22
CA PRO A 2 -22.84 4.96 40.47
C PRO A 2 -22.11 4.93 39.11
N LYS A 3 -21.08 5.78 38.96
CA LYS A 3 -20.22 5.70 37.79
C LYS A 3 -19.51 4.35 37.84
N LYS A 4 -19.78 3.47 36.85
CA LYS A 4 -18.99 2.26 36.69
C LYS A 4 -17.53 2.68 36.53
N GLU A 5 -16.66 2.17 37.37
CA GLU A 5 -15.21 2.38 37.19
C GLU A 5 -14.79 1.77 35.85
N PHE A 6 -14.10 2.60 35.07
CA PHE A 6 -13.51 2.18 33.80
C PHE A 6 -12.31 1.25 34.09
N ASN A 7 -12.32 0.05 33.53
CA ASN A 7 -11.15 -0.84 33.61
C ASN A 7 -10.24 -0.61 32.39
N PRO A 8 -9.05 -0.03 32.56
CA PRO A 8 -8.14 0.27 31.45
C PRO A 8 -7.64 -0.98 30.73
N GLU A 9 -7.59 -2.13 31.39
CA GLU A 9 -7.16 -3.39 30.76
C GLU A 9 -8.06 -3.81 29.59
N HIS A 10 -9.33 -3.41 29.61
CA HIS A 10 -10.25 -3.70 28.51
C HIS A 10 -9.92 -2.96 27.22
N MET A 11 -9.09 -1.91 27.29
CA MET A 11 -8.69 -1.13 26.12
C MET A 11 -7.30 -1.50 25.58
N LEU A 12 -6.55 -2.38 26.24
CA LEU A 12 -5.17 -2.67 25.85
C LEU A 12 -5.04 -3.16 24.40
N LEU A 13 -5.92 -4.03 23.95
CA LEU A 13 -5.93 -4.50 22.56
C LEU A 13 -6.36 -3.39 21.61
N TRP A 14 -7.43 -2.69 21.95
CA TRP A 14 -7.97 -1.57 21.18
C TRP A 14 -6.90 -0.50 20.94
N ASP A 15 -6.24 -0.05 21.99
CA ASP A 15 -5.24 1.02 21.92
C ASP A 15 -4.02 0.62 21.07
N ARG A 16 -3.60 -0.66 21.13
CA ARG A 16 -2.52 -1.19 20.29
C ARG A 16 -2.87 -1.22 18.79
N LEU A 17 -4.15 -1.39 18.45
CA LEU A 17 -4.62 -1.54 17.07
C LEU A 17 -5.18 -0.24 16.48
N PHE A 18 -5.33 0.80 17.30
CA PHE A 18 -6.13 1.99 17.00
C PHE A 18 -5.56 2.83 15.86
N GLU A 19 -4.26 3.08 15.88
CA GLU A 19 -3.62 4.02 14.97
C GLU A 19 -3.38 3.44 13.58
N THR A 20 -3.70 4.23 12.55
CA THR A 20 -3.50 3.88 11.15
C THR A 20 -2.44 4.77 10.52
N PRO A 21 -1.33 4.21 10.00
CA PRO A 21 -0.38 5.01 9.24
C PRO A 21 -1.05 5.68 8.04
N PRO A 22 -0.90 6.98 7.80
CA PRO A 22 -1.49 7.68 6.66
C PRO A 22 -1.17 7.06 5.31
N SER A 23 0.01 6.46 5.14
CA SER A 23 0.38 5.71 3.93
C SER A 23 -0.48 4.47 3.69
N GLN A 24 -1.18 3.98 4.71
CA GLN A 24 -2.05 2.80 4.63
C GLN A 24 -3.53 3.16 4.44
N THR A 25 -3.80 4.42 4.18
CA THR A 25 -5.13 4.92 3.84
C THR A 25 -5.26 5.31 2.38
N LYS A 26 -6.47 5.46 1.90
CA LYS A 26 -6.81 6.01 0.58
C LYS A 26 -8.10 6.80 0.66
N GLY A 27 -8.14 7.97 0.01
CA GLY A 27 -9.39 8.71 -0.19
C GLY A 27 -10.32 7.97 -1.13
N PHE A 28 -11.63 8.06 -0.90
CA PHE A 28 -12.64 7.57 -1.82
C PHE A 28 -13.76 8.61 -2.00
N LYS A 29 -14.46 8.52 -3.13
CA LYS A 29 -15.65 9.30 -3.43
C LYS A 29 -16.77 8.35 -3.82
N ARG A 30 -17.97 8.59 -3.31
CA ARG A 30 -19.19 7.85 -3.65
C ARG A 30 -20.11 8.71 -4.50
N ALA A 31 -21.03 8.06 -5.20
CA ALA A 31 -22.15 8.75 -5.84
C ALA A 31 -22.90 9.60 -4.79
N GLY A 32 -23.30 10.83 -5.17
CA GLY A 32 -23.91 11.77 -4.24
C GLY A 32 -22.93 12.74 -3.55
N GLY A 33 -21.62 12.72 -3.96
CA GLY A 33 -20.65 13.71 -3.50
C GLY A 33 -19.98 13.41 -2.16
N PHE A 34 -20.35 12.31 -1.49
CA PHE A 34 -19.68 11.88 -0.25
C PHE A 34 -18.24 11.48 -0.53
N SER A 35 -17.31 12.04 0.23
CA SER A 35 -15.89 11.66 0.25
C SER A 35 -15.48 11.26 1.65
N GLY A 36 -14.50 10.36 1.74
CA GLY A 36 -13.97 9.89 3.02
C GLY A 36 -12.64 9.20 2.85
N THR A 37 -12.10 8.73 3.95
CA THR A 37 -10.86 7.96 4.01
C THR A 37 -11.19 6.48 4.28
N ALA A 38 -10.57 5.59 3.55
CA ALA A 38 -10.67 4.14 3.74
C ALA A 38 -9.30 3.55 4.04
N ILE A 39 -9.25 2.53 4.86
CA ILE A 39 -8.05 1.75 5.16
C ILE A 39 -7.77 0.79 4.00
N LYS A 40 -6.50 0.55 3.69
CA LYS A 40 -6.11 -0.48 2.73
C LYS A 40 -6.31 -1.87 3.36
N PRO A 41 -7.15 -2.75 2.78
CA PRO A 41 -7.50 -4.02 3.41
C PRO A 41 -6.30 -4.93 3.70
N TYR A 42 -5.30 -4.96 2.83
CA TYR A 42 -4.11 -5.78 3.03
C TYR A 42 -3.26 -5.32 4.22
N TRP A 43 -3.26 -4.02 4.54
CA TRP A 43 -2.63 -3.54 5.76
C TRP A 43 -3.33 -4.08 7.01
N CYS A 44 -4.66 -4.23 6.99
CA CYS A 44 -5.37 -4.85 8.11
C CYS A 44 -4.91 -6.30 8.34
N ILE A 45 -4.70 -7.06 7.25
CA ILE A 45 -4.19 -8.44 7.31
C ILE A 45 -2.74 -8.45 7.84
N GLU A 46 -1.90 -7.55 7.35
CA GLU A 46 -0.50 -7.40 7.84
C GLU A 46 -0.49 -7.05 9.34
N ARG A 47 -1.30 -6.08 9.75
CA ARG A 47 -1.36 -5.63 11.15
C ARG A 47 -1.85 -6.72 12.09
N ALA A 48 -2.87 -7.48 11.70
CA ALA A 48 -3.35 -8.65 12.43
C ALA A 48 -2.27 -9.75 12.51
N THR A 49 -1.51 -9.96 11.43
CA THR A 49 -0.40 -10.91 11.39
C THR A 49 0.75 -10.48 12.31
N ARG A 50 1.05 -9.19 12.40
CA ARG A 50 2.05 -8.66 13.35
C ARG A 50 1.61 -8.83 14.81
N GLU A 51 0.30 -8.72 15.07
CA GLU A 51 -0.24 -8.84 16.42
C GLU A 51 -0.30 -10.30 16.91
N TRP A 52 -0.82 -11.21 16.09
CA TRP A 52 -1.12 -12.58 16.51
C TRP A 52 -0.29 -13.68 15.83
N GLY A 53 0.59 -13.30 14.90
CA GLY A 53 1.39 -14.26 14.13
C GLY A 53 0.75 -14.67 12.79
N PRO A 54 1.31 -15.69 12.11
CA PRO A 54 0.87 -16.06 10.76
C PRO A 54 -0.59 -16.53 10.71
N VAL A 55 -1.27 -16.17 9.60
CA VAL A 55 -2.62 -16.67 9.27
C VAL A 55 -2.65 -18.20 9.31
N GLY A 56 -3.68 -18.76 9.91
CA GLY A 56 -3.85 -20.21 10.10
C GLY A 56 -3.15 -20.77 11.34
N LYS A 57 -2.25 -19.99 11.99
CA LYS A 57 -1.59 -20.34 13.26
C LYS A 57 -2.01 -19.43 14.39
N GLY A 58 -1.70 -18.15 14.32
CA GLY A 58 -2.00 -17.17 15.34
C GLY A 58 -3.38 -16.56 15.21
N TRP A 59 -3.88 -16.44 13.99
CA TRP A 59 -5.21 -15.95 13.67
C TRP A 59 -5.69 -16.46 12.31
N GLY A 60 -6.96 -16.21 12.01
CA GLY A 60 -7.56 -16.55 10.73
C GLY A 60 -9.05 -16.19 10.72
N TRP A 61 -9.74 -16.71 9.73
CA TRP A 61 -11.18 -16.50 9.60
C TRP A 61 -11.89 -17.74 9.09
N SER A 62 -13.20 -17.79 9.29
CA SER A 62 -14.13 -18.74 8.67
C SER A 62 -15.23 -17.97 7.95
N GLU A 63 -15.62 -18.45 6.78
CA GLU A 63 -16.82 -18.04 6.07
C GLU A 63 -17.96 -18.97 6.49
N GLU A 64 -18.95 -18.45 7.23
CA GLU A 64 -20.05 -19.23 7.76
C GLU A 64 -21.19 -19.38 6.75
N GLU A 65 -21.38 -18.35 5.93
CA GLU A 65 -22.46 -18.28 4.96
C GLU A 65 -22.04 -17.36 3.81
N SER A 66 -22.38 -17.72 2.57
CA SER A 66 -22.33 -16.80 1.45
C SER A 66 -23.64 -16.82 0.68
N LYS A 67 -24.06 -15.67 0.19
CA LYS A 67 -25.30 -15.54 -0.57
C LYS A 67 -25.28 -14.33 -1.50
N THR A 68 -26.16 -14.39 -2.48
CA THR A 68 -26.45 -13.26 -3.37
C THR A 68 -27.79 -12.63 -2.98
N HIS A 69 -27.88 -11.32 -3.15
CA HIS A 69 -29.11 -10.57 -3.07
C HIS A 69 -29.33 -9.80 -4.36
N VAL A 70 -30.44 -10.10 -5.04
CA VAL A 70 -30.78 -9.45 -6.31
C VAL A 70 -31.68 -8.23 -6.01
N HIS A 71 -31.23 -7.07 -6.43
CA HIS A 71 -31.97 -5.80 -6.37
C HIS A 71 -32.83 -5.57 -7.62
N LEU A 72 -33.56 -4.46 -7.62
CA LEU A 72 -34.21 -3.93 -8.82
C LEU A 72 -33.19 -3.81 -9.96
N ASP A 73 -33.65 -3.97 -11.20
CA ASP A 73 -32.84 -3.93 -12.42
C ASP A 73 -31.75 -5.02 -12.51
N ALA A 74 -31.97 -6.18 -11.86
CA ALA A 74 -31.05 -7.33 -11.87
C ALA A 74 -29.63 -7.06 -11.32
N GLN A 75 -29.40 -5.92 -10.69
CA GLN A 75 -28.16 -5.67 -9.95
C GLN A 75 -28.08 -6.66 -8.78
N THR A 76 -26.91 -7.27 -8.60
CA THR A 76 -26.74 -8.35 -7.62
C THR A 76 -25.62 -8.02 -6.65
N LEU A 77 -25.92 -8.13 -5.37
CA LEU A 77 -24.97 -8.00 -4.27
C LEU A 77 -24.48 -9.39 -3.89
N TRP A 78 -23.17 -9.57 -3.75
CA TRP A 78 -22.56 -10.73 -3.09
C TRP A 78 -22.29 -10.40 -1.63
N MET A 79 -22.60 -11.32 -0.75
CA MET A 79 -22.45 -11.19 0.71
C MET A 79 -21.77 -12.44 1.26
N SER A 80 -20.77 -12.23 2.13
CA SER A 80 -20.08 -13.30 2.87
C SER A 80 -20.13 -13.00 4.36
N LYS A 81 -20.52 -13.97 5.17
CA LYS A 81 -20.63 -13.86 6.61
C LYS A 81 -19.37 -14.43 7.25
N ILE A 82 -18.58 -13.57 7.87
CA ILE A 82 -17.22 -13.85 8.31
C ILE A 82 -17.11 -13.77 9.83
N THR A 83 -16.45 -14.77 10.41
CA THR A 83 -15.95 -14.76 11.79
C THR A 83 -14.43 -14.79 11.76
N VAL A 84 -13.79 -13.88 12.48
CA VAL A 84 -12.34 -13.86 12.68
C VAL A 84 -12.05 -14.50 14.04
N TRP A 85 -10.98 -15.30 14.10
CA TRP A 85 -10.46 -15.89 15.32
C TRP A 85 -8.98 -15.55 15.51
N TRP A 86 -8.53 -15.49 16.76
CA TRP A 86 -7.11 -15.34 17.10
C TRP A 86 -6.79 -16.13 18.39
N ARG A 87 -5.51 -16.35 18.61
CA ARG A 87 -5.01 -17.09 19.79
C ARG A 87 -4.16 -16.18 20.68
N GLU A 88 -4.39 -16.33 21.99
CA GLU A 88 -3.52 -15.78 23.02
C GLU A 88 -3.19 -16.91 24.00
N GLY A 89 -1.93 -17.37 23.99
CA GLY A 89 -1.53 -18.61 24.65
C GLY A 89 -2.31 -19.81 24.13
N ASP A 90 -2.94 -20.56 25.03
CA ASP A 90 -3.74 -21.74 24.69
C ASP A 90 -5.24 -21.41 24.41
N GLN A 91 -5.62 -20.15 24.53
CA GLN A 91 -7.02 -19.75 24.30
C GLN A 91 -7.23 -19.22 22.89
N THR A 92 -8.40 -19.56 22.33
CA THR A 92 -8.85 -19.04 21.02
C THR A 92 -10.06 -18.14 21.25
N TYR A 93 -9.96 -16.94 20.71
CA TYR A 93 -11.00 -15.92 20.77
C TYR A 93 -11.62 -15.72 19.38
N HIS A 94 -12.86 -15.21 19.35
CA HIS A 94 -13.59 -14.98 18.12
C HIS A 94 -14.25 -13.59 18.15
N VAL A 95 -14.32 -12.95 16.99
CA VAL A 95 -15.10 -11.73 16.77
C VAL A 95 -15.91 -11.86 15.49
N GLY A 96 -17.15 -11.46 15.56
CA GLY A 96 -18.14 -11.64 14.50
C GLY A 96 -19.31 -12.51 14.95
N PRO A 97 -20.10 -13.05 14.00
CA PRO A 97 -19.95 -12.89 12.55
C PRO A 97 -20.34 -11.52 12.04
N GLN A 98 -19.64 -11.05 10.98
CA GLN A 98 -19.96 -9.82 10.27
C GLN A 98 -20.16 -10.07 8.78
N TRP A 99 -21.07 -9.32 8.17
CA TRP A 99 -21.28 -9.36 6.74
C TRP A 99 -20.29 -8.45 6.02
N GLY A 100 -19.49 -9.04 5.14
CA GLY A 100 -18.80 -8.32 4.08
C GLY A 100 -19.62 -8.38 2.80
N GLN A 101 -19.61 -7.30 2.00
CA GLN A 101 -20.46 -7.24 0.82
C GLN A 101 -19.88 -6.40 -0.30
N THR A 102 -20.21 -6.77 -1.53
CA THR A 102 -19.86 -5.98 -2.72
C THR A 102 -20.83 -6.26 -3.87
N MET A 103 -20.93 -5.29 -4.78
CA MET A 103 -21.74 -5.48 -5.99
C MET A 103 -21.05 -6.46 -6.93
N MET A 104 -21.73 -7.58 -7.24
CA MET A 104 -21.28 -8.59 -8.21
C MET A 104 -21.78 -8.27 -9.62
N VAL A 105 -23.04 -7.85 -9.75
CA VAL A 105 -23.60 -7.43 -11.03
C VAL A 105 -24.03 -5.98 -10.93
N VAL A 106 -23.47 -5.13 -11.78
CA VAL A 106 -23.69 -3.68 -11.79
C VAL A 106 -24.17 -3.23 -13.15
N LYS A 107 -25.24 -2.44 -13.20
CA LYS A 107 -25.68 -1.76 -14.41
C LYS A 107 -24.82 -0.50 -14.61
N ARG A 108 -24.10 -0.44 -15.72
CA ARG A 108 -23.31 0.74 -16.12
C ARG A 108 -24.20 1.88 -16.59
N MET A 109 -23.66 3.08 -16.65
CA MET A 109 -24.36 4.26 -17.20
C MET A 109 -24.74 4.07 -18.68
N SER A 110 -24.02 3.23 -19.43
CA SER A 110 -24.37 2.82 -20.79
C SER A 110 -25.60 1.92 -20.89
N GLY A 111 -26.09 1.40 -19.75
CA GLY A 111 -27.18 0.43 -19.69
C GLY A 111 -26.71 -1.03 -19.66
N ASP A 112 -25.45 -1.31 -19.99
CA ASP A 112 -24.89 -2.66 -20.02
C ASP A 112 -24.68 -3.21 -18.60
N MET A 113 -24.84 -4.53 -18.45
CA MET A 113 -24.53 -5.22 -17.20
C MET A 113 -23.05 -5.61 -17.18
N PHE A 114 -22.40 -5.31 -16.06
CA PHE A 114 -21.02 -5.71 -15.79
C PHE A 114 -20.99 -6.71 -14.63
N ILE A 115 -20.27 -7.82 -14.83
CA ILE A 115 -20.05 -8.85 -13.79
C ILE A 115 -18.66 -8.64 -13.20
N ASP A 116 -18.59 -8.47 -11.88
CA ASP A 116 -17.34 -8.43 -11.12
C ASP A 116 -17.01 -9.84 -10.59
N GLU A 117 -16.14 -10.56 -11.28
CA GLU A 117 -15.70 -11.90 -10.91
C GLU A 117 -14.94 -11.95 -9.58
N GLU A 118 -14.41 -10.80 -9.14
CA GLU A 118 -13.71 -10.65 -7.88
C GLU A 118 -14.65 -10.38 -6.69
N ALA A 119 -15.95 -10.25 -6.92
CA ALA A 119 -16.92 -9.91 -5.90
C ALA A 119 -16.87 -10.85 -4.67
N PRO A 120 -16.77 -12.18 -4.80
CA PRO A 120 -16.65 -13.08 -3.65
C PRO A 120 -15.43 -12.78 -2.79
N LYS A 121 -14.26 -12.59 -3.41
CA LYS A 121 -13.01 -12.28 -2.70
C LYS A 121 -13.06 -10.92 -1.98
N LYS A 122 -13.66 -9.93 -2.62
CA LYS A 122 -13.85 -8.58 -2.05
C LYS A 122 -14.77 -8.62 -0.83
N ALA A 123 -15.87 -9.39 -0.91
CA ALA A 123 -16.82 -9.54 0.19
C ALA A 123 -16.17 -10.22 1.41
N VAL A 124 -15.40 -11.30 1.20
CA VAL A 124 -14.65 -11.95 2.28
C VAL A 124 -13.68 -10.97 2.94
N THR A 125 -12.92 -10.23 2.13
CA THR A 125 -11.96 -9.24 2.64
C THR A 125 -12.66 -8.12 3.42
N ASP A 126 -13.80 -7.63 2.95
CA ASP A 126 -14.61 -6.62 3.63
C ASP A 126 -15.11 -7.13 4.99
N GLY A 127 -15.59 -8.37 5.06
CA GLY A 127 -16.01 -9.02 6.30
C GLY A 127 -14.87 -9.18 7.31
N ILE A 128 -13.68 -9.57 6.86
CA ILE A 128 -12.47 -9.66 7.71
C ILE A 128 -12.14 -8.28 8.30
N VAL A 129 -12.04 -7.25 7.46
CA VAL A 129 -11.74 -5.88 7.91
C VAL A 129 -12.80 -5.39 8.89
N LYS A 130 -14.07 -5.70 8.66
CA LYS A 130 -15.16 -5.33 9.55
C LYS A 130 -15.06 -6.03 10.91
N CYS A 131 -14.71 -7.31 10.96
CA CYS A 131 -14.45 -8.01 12.22
C CYS A 131 -13.27 -7.37 12.97
N LEU A 132 -12.14 -7.14 12.27
CA LEU A 132 -10.94 -6.56 12.89
C LEU A 132 -11.18 -5.13 13.42
N SER A 133 -12.05 -4.35 12.78
CA SER A 133 -12.39 -3.00 13.25
C SER A 133 -13.05 -2.98 14.63
N TYR A 134 -13.77 -4.04 14.99
CA TYR A 134 -14.36 -4.19 16.34
C TYR A 134 -13.32 -4.47 17.42
N LEU A 135 -12.13 -4.87 17.06
CA LEU A 135 -10.99 -5.02 17.96
C LEU A 135 -10.14 -3.74 18.11
N GLY A 136 -10.55 -2.67 17.42
CA GLY A 136 -9.86 -1.38 17.40
C GLY A 136 -9.00 -1.14 16.17
N LEU A 137 -8.82 -2.12 15.28
CA LEU A 137 -7.94 -1.98 14.14
C LEU A 137 -8.43 -0.88 13.20
N GLY A 138 -7.59 0.17 13.06
CA GLY A 138 -7.93 1.35 12.29
C GLY A 138 -9.04 2.20 12.91
N GLY A 139 -9.16 2.17 14.24
CA GLY A 139 -10.21 2.88 14.97
C GLY A 139 -10.25 4.36 14.69
N ASP A 140 -9.10 5.00 14.54
CA ASP A 140 -8.93 6.42 14.18
C ASP A 140 -9.62 6.78 12.84
N VAL A 141 -9.49 5.94 11.82
CA VAL A 141 -10.17 6.13 10.54
C VAL A 141 -11.68 5.91 10.69
N HIS A 142 -12.08 4.85 11.40
CA HIS A 142 -13.49 4.54 11.61
C HIS A 142 -14.21 5.58 12.48
N MET A 143 -13.50 6.25 13.36
CA MET A 143 -14.00 7.36 14.19
C MET A 143 -13.96 8.73 13.47
N GLY A 144 -13.49 8.77 12.20
CA GLY A 144 -13.47 9.99 11.40
C GLY A 144 -12.32 10.95 11.74
N MET A 145 -11.30 10.52 12.49
CA MET A 145 -10.17 11.41 12.85
C MET A 145 -9.36 11.83 11.61
N PHE A 146 -9.40 11.04 10.54
CA PHE A 146 -8.77 11.38 9.26
C PHE A 146 -9.50 12.49 8.47
N ASP A 147 -10.64 12.95 8.93
CA ASP A 147 -11.31 14.13 8.38
C ASP A 147 -10.68 15.44 8.93
N ASP A 148 -9.92 15.35 10.03
CA ASP A 148 -9.14 16.44 10.58
C ASP A 148 -7.74 16.49 9.95
N SER A 149 -7.47 17.58 9.22
CA SER A 149 -6.18 17.80 8.54
C SER A 149 -5.00 17.92 9.50
N LYS A 150 -5.22 18.39 10.74
CA LYS A 150 -4.20 18.53 11.78
C LYS A 150 -3.79 17.13 12.28
N TYR A 151 -4.76 16.28 12.60
CA TYR A 151 -4.49 14.89 12.97
C TYR A 151 -3.70 14.15 11.88
N VAL A 152 -4.10 14.29 10.62
CA VAL A 152 -3.40 13.66 9.49
C VAL A 152 -1.96 14.18 9.34
N ALA A 153 -1.73 15.48 9.60
CA ALA A 153 -0.38 16.04 9.54
C ALA A 153 0.52 15.49 10.65
N GLU A 154 0.01 15.40 11.88
CA GLU A 154 0.72 14.83 13.02
C GLU A 154 1.03 13.33 12.81
N ALA A 155 0.07 12.55 12.34
CA ALA A 155 0.24 11.14 12.01
C ALA A 155 1.30 10.90 10.92
N LYS A 156 1.39 11.77 9.89
CA LYS A 156 2.45 11.70 8.86
C LYS A 156 3.84 11.95 9.44
N VAL A 157 3.96 12.87 10.37
CA VAL A 157 5.24 13.15 11.05
C VAL A 157 5.68 11.94 11.87
N GLU A 158 4.75 11.32 12.60
CA GLU A 158 5.08 10.16 13.43
C GLU A 158 5.43 8.93 12.58
N GLU A 159 4.67 8.65 11.52
CA GLU A 159 4.99 7.59 10.55
C GLU A 159 6.40 7.75 9.95
N ARG A 160 6.81 8.99 9.63
CA ARG A 160 8.16 9.26 9.12
C ARG A 160 9.23 8.96 10.16
N LYS A 161 9.03 9.39 11.41
CA LYS A 161 9.96 9.11 12.50
C LYS A 161 10.10 7.61 12.77
N GLU A 162 9.01 6.86 12.67
CA GLU A 162 9.03 5.41 12.86
C GLU A 162 9.82 4.71 11.75
N LYS A 163 9.61 5.08 10.49
CA LYS A 163 10.41 4.60 9.35
C LYS A 163 11.91 4.90 9.51
N ASP A 164 12.24 6.13 9.89
CA ASP A 164 13.63 6.53 10.13
C ASP A 164 14.28 5.69 11.26
N ARG A 165 13.51 5.37 12.34
CA ARG A 165 13.96 4.49 13.42
C ARG A 165 14.15 3.04 12.97
N GLU A 166 13.24 2.49 12.15
CA GLU A 166 13.36 1.14 11.61
C GLU A 166 14.57 1.02 10.68
N GLU A 167 14.75 1.97 9.76
CA GLU A 167 15.92 2.00 8.88
C GLU A 167 17.25 2.11 9.65
N ALA A 168 17.26 2.90 10.73
CA ALA A 168 18.44 3.01 11.58
C ALA A 168 18.77 1.70 12.33
N LYS A 169 17.75 0.96 12.75
CA LYS A 169 17.91 -0.39 13.35
C LYS A 169 18.45 -1.39 12.34
N ASP A 170 17.89 -1.40 11.12
CA ASP A 170 18.35 -2.28 10.03
C ASP A 170 19.79 -2.01 9.60
N ARG A 171 20.19 -0.74 9.52
CA ARG A 171 21.58 -0.34 9.24
C ARG A 171 22.53 -0.83 10.34
N LYS A 172 22.12 -0.74 11.61
CA LYS A 172 22.92 -1.27 12.74
C LYS A 172 23.02 -2.78 12.72
N ALA A 173 21.91 -3.48 12.43
CA ALA A 173 21.89 -4.95 12.33
C ALA A 173 22.77 -5.45 11.16
N LYS A 174 22.72 -4.80 10.00
CA LYS A 174 23.60 -5.12 8.85
C LYS A 174 25.07 -4.85 9.14
N LYS A 175 25.41 -3.79 9.88
CA LYS A 175 26.79 -3.52 10.33
C LYS A 175 27.27 -4.57 11.33
N ALA A 176 26.43 -5.04 12.24
CA ALA A 176 26.77 -6.08 13.20
C ALA A 176 27.00 -7.45 12.54
N ASN A 177 26.21 -7.82 11.52
CA ASN A 177 26.37 -9.06 10.77
C ASN A 177 27.49 -9.03 9.72
N GLY A 178 27.93 -7.83 9.28
CA GLY A 178 29.06 -7.66 8.35
C GLY A 178 30.44 -7.66 9.02
N ALA A 179 30.51 -7.75 10.34
CA ALA A 179 31.77 -7.70 11.10
C ALA A 179 32.48 -9.04 11.29
N ILE A 180 32.02 -10.14 10.67
CA ILE A 180 32.55 -11.48 10.89
C ILE A 180 33.54 -11.95 9.82
N ASP A 181 33.76 -11.24 8.71
CA ASP A 181 34.82 -11.60 7.75
C ASP A 181 35.37 -10.39 7.01
N LYS A 182 36.44 -9.77 7.57
CA LYS A 182 37.57 -9.21 6.80
C LYS A 182 38.66 -8.70 7.71
N LYS A 183 39.86 -9.27 7.51
CA LYS A 183 41.15 -8.82 8.02
C LYS A 183 41.49 -7.41 7.52
N PRO A 184 42.20 -6.59 8.34
CA PRO A 184 42.36 -5.17 8.02
C PRO A 184 43.47 -4.94 6.97
N GLU A 185 43.16 -4.10 5.99
CA GLU A 185 44.14 -3.33 5.25
C GLU A 185 44.04 -1.87 5.69
N GLU A 186 45.18 -1.23 5.86
CA GLU A 186 45.40 0.07 6.47
C GLU A 186 44.93 1.23 5.57
N PRO A 187 44.73 2.44 6.14
CA PRO A 187 44.05 3.52 5.46
C PRO A 187 45.01 4.44 4.72
N GLU A 188 44.68 4.89 3.52
CA GLU A 188 45.23 6.10 2.93
C GLU A 188 44.31 7.29 3.24
N ASP A 189 44.90 8.26 3.91
CA ASP A 189 44.37 9.55 4.31
C ASP A 189 44.12 10.45 3.06
N ASN A 190 42.92 11.02 2.94
CA ASN A 190 42.73 12.30 2.28
C ASN A 190 41.53 13.05 2.85
N GLY A 191 41.84 14.08 3.59
CA GLY A 191 40.94 15.02 4.20
C GLY A 191 40.07 15.79 3.21
N GLY A 192 38.86 16.10 3.66
CA GLY A 192 37.90 16.94 2.93
C GLY A 192 36.61 17.12 3.73
N ASP A 193 36.39 18.31 4.12
CA ASP A 193 35.41 19.03 4.92
C ASP A 193 33.94 18.54 4.91
N PRO A 194 33.20 18.62 6.03
CA PRO A 194 31.82 18.14 6.15
C PRO A 194 30.82 19.27 5.94
N GLU A 195 30.20 19.31 4.79
CA GLU A 195 28.85 19.88 4.60
C GLU A 195 28.24 19.42 3.27
N LYS A 196 27.27 18.49 3.37
CA LYS A 196 26.01 18.46 2.62
C LYS A 196 25.37 17.08 2.67
N SER A 197 24.32 16.95 3.47
CA SER A 197 23.38 15.85 3.40
C SER A 197 22.72 15.82 2.01
N ASN A 198 23.02 14.78 1.24
CA ASN A 198 22.18 14.38 0.14
C ASN A 198 22.19 12.85 0.07
N SER A 199 21.01 12.25 0.21
CA SER A 199 20.76 10.86 -0.14
C SER A 199 21.39 10.59 -1.50
N ASN A 200 22.39 9.69 -1.56
CA ASN A 200 23.02 9.28 -2.83
C ASN A 200 21.97 8.65 -3.74
N PHE A 201 21.26 9.48 -4.50
CA PHE A 201 20.50 9.06 -5.66
C PHE A 201 21.52 8.63 -6.72
N ASP A 202 21.70 7.30 -6.87
CA ASP A 202 22.59 6.78 -7.90
C ASP A 202 21.95 6.96 -9.27
N LEU A 203 22.35 8.04 -9.92
CA LEU A 203 21.86 8.50 -11.20
C LEU A 203 22.05 7.45 -12.31
N ALA A 204 23.17 6.70 -12.28
CA ALA A 204 23.48 5.68 -13.27
C ALA A 204 22.57 4.46 -13.11
N SER A 205 22.45 3.94 -11.89
CA SER A 205 21.56 2.82 -11.60
C SER A 205 20.08 3.15 -11.85
N TRP A 206 19.66 4.39 -11.57
CA TRP A 206 18.30 4.83 -11.89
C TRP A 206 18.07 4.85 -13.41
N ARG A 207 18.96 5.47 -14.18
CA ARG A 207 18.91 5.52 -15.64
C ARG A 207 18.78 4.12 -16.25
N ASP A 208 19.66 3.22 -15.85
CA ASP A 208 19.74 1.88 -16.44
C ASP A 208 18.49 1.07 -16.11
N ARG A 209 17.97 1.13 -14.87
CA ARG A 209 16.75 0.48 -14.45
C ARG A 209 15.51 0.98 -15.20
N VAL A 210 15.36 2.30 -15.34
CA VAL A 210 14.20 2.90 -16.02
C VAL A 210 14.23 2.58 -17.52
N CYS A 211 15.40 2.60 -18.17
CA CYS A 211 15.53 2.21 -19.56
C CYS A 211 15.31 0.71 -19.79
N ALA A 212 15.76 -0.15 -18.86
CA ALA A 212 15.50 -1.59 -18.92
C ALA A 212 13.99 -1.89 -18.80
N ASN A 213 13.29 -1.22 -17.87
CA ASN A 213 11.85 -1.35 -17.75
C ASN A 213 11.11 -0.90 -19.02
N ALA A 214 11.53 0.19 -19.66
CA ALA A 214 10.93 0.63 -20.91
C ALA A 214 11.04 -0.42 -22.03
N LYS A 215 12.18 -1.12 -22.12
CA LYS A 215 12.39 -2.21 -23.11
C LYS A 215 11.45 -3.39 -22.91
N LEU A 216 11.02 -3.68 -21.68
CA LEU A 216 10.10 -4.76 -21.37
C LEU A 216 8.64 -4.44 -21.76
N MET A 217 8.29 -3.20 -22.00
CA MET A 217 6.93 -2.79 -22.37
C MET A 217 6.60 -3.21 -23.80
N LYS A 218 5.49 -3.96 -23.96
CA LYS A 218 5.08 -4.58 -25.23
C LYS A 218 4.11 -3.73 -26.06
N ASN A 219 3.56 -2.65 -25.54
CA ASN A 219 2.62 -1.79 -26.25
C ASN A 219 2.85 -0.30 -25.94
N ALA A 220 2.41 0.57 -26.85
CA ALA A 220 2.63 2.01 -26.76
C ALA A 220 2.00 2.66 -25.51
N ASN A 221 0.86 2.14 -25.04
CA ASN A 221 0.20 2.68 -23.85
C ASN A 221 1.02 2.37 -22.59
N ALA A 222 1.56 1.14 -22.46
CA ALA A 222 2.43 0.78 -21.35
C ALA A 222 3.70 1.63 -21.30
N VAL A 223 4.33 1.90 -22.47
CA VAL A 223 5.50 2.81 -22.56
C VAL A 223 5.13 4.23 -22.10
N ARG A 224 3.98 4.75 -22.54
CA ARG A 224 3.51 6.09 -22.12
C ARG A 224 3.22 6.16 -20.64
N THR A 225 2.54 5.15 -20.09
CA THR A 225 2.24 5.08 -18.67
C THR A 225 3.53 5.08 -17.85
N LEU A 226 4.48 4.20 -18.17
CA LEU A 226 5.78 4.17 -17.49
C LEU A 226 6.53 5.53 -17.60
N TRP A 227 6.45 6.19 -18.75
CA TRP A 227 7.02 7.52 -18.93
C TRP A 227 6.37 8.53 -17.97
N THR A 228 5.03 8.66 -17.99
CA THR A 228 4.32 9.70 -17.26
C THR A 228 4.33 9.49 -15.75
N THR A 229 4.29 8.23 -15.29
CA THR A 229 4.20 7.92 -13.85
C THR A 229 5.55 7.77 -13.17
N THR A 230 6.60 7.35 -13.90
CA THR A 230 7.88 6.97 -13.30
C THR A 230 9.05 7.79 -13.80
N ALA A 231 9.23 7.92 -15.13
CA ALA A 231 10.42 8.54 -15.68
C ALA A 231 10.33 10.07 -15.73
N LYS A 232 9.22 10.62 -16.21
CA LYS A 232 9.06 12.06 -16.46
C LYS A 232 9.27 12.93 -15.22
N PRO A 233 8.70 12.63 -14.03
CA PRO A 233 8.91 13.48 -12.85
C PRO A 233 10.40 13.63 -12.49
N THR A 234 11.16 12.53 -12.55
CA THR A 234 12.60 12.56 -12.27
C THR A 234 13.38 13.24 -13.39
N VAL A 235 13.02 13.01 -14.66
CA VAL A 235 13.62 13.70 -15.81
C VAL A 235 13.41 15.22 -15.71
N ASP A 236 12.20 15.67 -15.35
CA ASP A 236 11.91 17.10 -15.19
C ASP A 236 12.75 17.74 -14.06
N GLU A 237 13.05 17.00 -12.98
CA GLU A 237 13.96 17.47 -11.92
C GLU A 237 15.43 17.47 -12.39
N LEU A 238 15.89 16.43 -13.08
CA LEU A 238 17.24 16.35 -13.61
C LEU A 238 17.54 17.44 -14.64
N MET A 239 16.54 17.90 -15.39
CA MET A 239 16.69 19.02 -16.34
C MET A 239 17.03 20.36 -15.66
N LYS A 240 16.71 20.50 -14.36
CA LYS A 240 17.05 21.69 -13.54
C LYS A 240 18.46 21.61 -12.95
N GLY A 241 19.12 20.44 -13.00
CA GLY A 241 20.43 20.17 -12.43
C GLY A 241 21.61 20.65 -13.31
N ASP A 242 22.79 20.17 -12.95
CA ASP A 242 24.04 20.42 -13.68
C ASP A 242 24.05 19.72 -15.05
N GLU A 243 25.16 19.91 -15.82
CA GLU A 243 25.31 19.35 -17.15
C GLU A 243 25.17 17.81 -17.17
N LYS A 244 25.77 17.11 -16.21
CA LYS A 244 25.71 15.65 -16.07
C LYS A 244 24.28 15.15 -15.83
N HIS A 245 23.49 15.86 -15.00
CA HIS A 245 22.09 15.55 -14.78
C HIS A 245 21.25 15.73 -16.03
N ARG A 246 21.46 16.81 -16.78
CA ARG A 246 20.78 17.09 -18.05
C ARG A 246 21.10 16.08 -19.11
N GLU A 247 22.37 15.64 -19.24
CA GLU A 247 22.74 14.56 -20.15
C GLU A 247 21.99 13.26 -19.89
N VAL A 248 21.88 12.85 -18.63
CA VAL A 248 21.10 11.66 -18.25
C VAL A 248 19.63 11.84 -18.55
N ALA A 249 19.06 13.01 -18.27
CA ALA A 249 17.66 13.33 -18.60
C ALA A 249 17.40 13.21 -20.11
N HIS A 250 18.23 13.79 -20.95
CA HIS A 250 18.16 13.68 -22.42
C HIS A 250 18.31 12.24 -22.90
N TYR A 251 19.26 11.49 -22.32
CA TYR A 251 19.44 10.08 -22.65
C TYR A 251 18.19 9.25 -22.38
N VAL A 252 17.60 9.36 -21.18
CA VAL A 252 16.38 8.62 -20.79
C VAL A 252 15.22 9.01 -21.69
N HIS A 253 15.00 10.29 -21.92
CA HIS A 253 13.93 10.76 -22.81
C HIS A 253 14.05 10.16 -24.21
N ARG A 254 15.25 10.20 -24.81
CA ARG A 254 15.50 9.60 -26.11
C ARG A 254 15.21 8.11 -26.15
N LYS A 255 15.60 7.34 -25.13
CA LYS A 255 15.36 5.89 -25.06
C LYS A 255 13.86 5.56 -24.97
N PHE A 256 13.07 6.36 -24.30
CA PHE A 256 11.62 6.21 -24.28
C PHE A 256 10.99 6.53 -25.65
N GLN A 257 11.47 7.53 -26.36
CA GLN A 257 10.98 7.85 -27.70
C GLN A 257 11.32 6.75 -28.70
N GLU A 258 12.56 6.23 -28.69
CA GLU A 258 13.00 5.10 -29.50
C GLU A 258 12.08 3.89 -29.26
N ARG A 259 11.84 3.52 -27.99
CA ARG A 259 10.98 2.39 -27.65
C ARG A 259 9.53 2.59 -28.10
N LEU A 260 9.00 3.79 -27.95
CA LEU A 260 7.64 4.11 -28.38
C LEU A 260 7.48 3.95 -29.92
N GLN A 261 8.49 4.31 -30.68
CA GLN A 261 8.51 4.11 -32.14
C GLN A 261 8.60 2.63 -32.52
N GLU A 262 9.48 1.84 -31.88
CA GLU A 262 9.62 0.41 -32.10
C GLU A 262 8.30 -0.34 -31.89
N VAL A 263 7.63 -0.08 -30.76
CA VAL A 263 6.36 -0.75 -30.44
C VAL A 263 5.24 -0.34 -31.39
N ARG A 264 5.27 0.88 -31.92
CA ARG A 264 4.30 1.32 -32.95
C ARG A 264 4.55 0.66 -34.30
N LYS A 265 5.80 0.49 -34.72
CA LYS A 265 6.14 -0.20 -35.98
C LYS A 265 5.78 -1.68 -35.92
N GLY A 266 6.07 -2.38 -34.82
CA GLY A 266 5.72 -3.80 -34.65
C GLY A 266 4.19 -4.08 -34.61
N VAL A 267 3.37 -3.07 -34.32
CA VAL A 267 1.90 -3.20 -34.44
C VAL A 267 1.44 -3.01 -35.90
N SER A 268 2.17 -2.23 -36.70
CA SER A 268 1.85 -2.02 -38.13
C SER A 268 2.20 -3.25 -38.98
N GLU A 269 3.33 -3.91 -38.68
CA GLU A 269 3.78 -5.13 -39.38
C GLU A 269 2.98 -6.40 -39.01
N ALA A 270 2.24 -6.39 -37.89
CA ALA A 270 1.36 -7.50 -37.50
C ALA A 270 -0.07 -7.34 -38.02
N ALA A 271 -0.39 -6.23 -38.68
CA ALA A 271 -1.71 -5.90 -39.21
C ALA A 271 -1.77 -5.98 -40.76
N GLU A 272 -0.66 -6.31 -41.43
CA GLU A 272 -0.55 -6.71 -42.83
C GLU A 272 -0.42 -8.27 -42.93
#